data_00ebf693f00f1261d35e4a1efd057dcb
#
_entry.id   00ebf693f00f1261d35e4a1efd057dcb
#
_cell.length_a   1.000
_cell.length_b   1.000
_cell.length_c   1.000
_cell.angle_alpha   90.00
_cell.angle_beta   90.00
_cell.angle_gamma   90.00
#
_symmetry.space_group_name_H-M   'P 1'
#
loop_
_entity.id
_entity.type
_entity.pdbx_description
1 polymer ?
#
loop_
_entity_poly.entity_id
_entity_poly.type
_entity_poly.pdbx_seq_one_letter_code
_entity_poly.pdbx_strand_id
1 'polypeptide(L)'
;YKRQEVYIHKNDEAEPDGFIGLNGEHIEGLFVDRAARNMGIGKELLDFAKNNHARLTLNVYIKNSGAVKFYRRELFSIDSRGIDEETGEEDYLMSWNS
;
A
#
# COMPACT_ATOMS: atom_id res chain seq x y z
N TYR A 1 -15.49 -4.68 -14.41
CA TYR A 1 -14.44 -3.85 -14.97
C TYR A 1 -13.93 -2.89 -13.92
N LYS A 2 -12.77 -3.21 -13.37
CA LYS A 2 -12.20 -2.41 -12.29
C LYS A 2 -11.38 -1.25 -12.86
N ARG A 3 -11.47 -0.12 -12.20
CA ARG A 3 -10.73 1.06 -12.56
C ARG A 3 -9.32 0.99 -11.93
N GLN A 4 -8.30 1.17 -12.75
CA GLN A 4 -6.93 1.26 -12.28
C GLN A 4 -6.53 2.72 -12.13
N GLU A 5 -5.91 3.02 -11.00
CA GLU A 5 -5.46 4.38 -10.69
C GLU A 5 -4.03 4.31 -10.16
N VAL A 6 -3.23 5.30 -10.54
CA VAL A 6 -1.87 5.46 -10.00
C VAL A 6 -1.71 6.89 -9.55
N TYR A 7 -1.32 7.07 -8.29
CA TYR A 7 -1.01 8.38 -7.74
C TYR A 7 0.49 8.46 -7.49
N ILE A 8 1.08 9.56 -7.93
CA ILE A 8 2.52 9.76 -7.88
C ILE A 8 2.82 10.91 -6.92
N HIS A 9 3.74 10.66 -5.98
CA HIS A 9 4.27 11.71 -5.12
C HIS A 9 5.53 12.27 -5.75
N LYS A 10 5.69 13.59 -5.70
CA LYS A 10 6.87 14.27 -6.24
C LYS A 10 7.55 15.06 -5.14
N ASN A 11 8.87 15.11 -5.21
CA ASN A 11 9.67 15.89 -4.28
C ASN A 11 9.66 17.38 -4.67
N ASP A 12 10.41 18.21 -3.95
CA ASP A 12 10.46 19.65 -4.18
C ASP A 12 11.01 20.02 -5.56
N GLU A 13 11.75 19.13 -6.19
CA GLU A 13 12.29 19.32 -7.53
C GLU A 13 11.37 18.77 -8.62
N ALA A 14 10.14 18.41 -8.24
CA ALA A 14 9.13 17.83 -9.12
C ALA A 14 9.53 16.47 -9.70
N GLU A 15 10.45 15.76 -9.04
CA GLU A 15 10.84 14.41 -9.43
C GLU A 15 10.00 13.38 -8.67
N PRO A 16 9.56 12.30 -9.33
CA PRO A 16 8.80 11.25 -8.62
C PRO A 16 9.66 10.58 -7.56
N ASP A 17 9.14 10.46 -6.35
CA ASP A 17 9.83 9.78 -5.24
C ASP A 17 8.98 8.69 -4.60
N GLY A 18 7.77 8.47 -5.09
CA GLY A 18 6.93 7.37 -4.67
C GLY A 18 5.65 7.30 -5.47
N PHE A 19 4.99 6.14 -5.42
CA PHE A 19 3.69 6.01 -6.05
C PHE A 19 2.87 4.92 -5.34
N ILE A 20 1.55 5.02 -5.51
CA ILE A 20 0.61 3.99 -5.08
C ILE A 20 -0.28 3.64 -6.27
N GLY A 21 -0.40 2.34 -6.53
CA GLY A 21 -1.27 1.84 -7.59
C GLY A 21 -2.46 1.11 -7.00
N LEU A 22 -3.64 1.39 -7.54
CA LEU A 22 -4.89 0.79 -7.08
C LEU A 22 -5.65 0.17 -8.24
N ASN A 23 -6.37 -0.89 -7.93
CA ASN A 23 -7.33 -1.52 -8.81
C ASN A 23 -8.66 -1.55 -8.05
N GLY A 24 -9.53 -0.56 -8.31
CA GLY A 24 -10.69 -0.34 -7.46
C GLY A 24 -10.25 0.06 -6.05
N GLU A 25 -10.64 -0.69 -5.05
CA GLU A 25 -10.25 -0.45 -3.67
C GLU A 25 -9.02 -1.27 -3.23
N HIS A 26 -8.50 -2.11 -4.14
CA HIS A 26 -7.34 -2.95 -3.83
C HIS A 26 -6.04 -2.25 -4.19
N ILE A 27 -5.14 -2.12 -3.21
CA ILE A 27 -3.81 -1.55 -3.42
C ILE A 27 -2.95 -2.63 -4.06
N GLU A 28 -2.53 -2.38 -5.32
CA GLU A 28 -1.66 -3.30 -6.05
C GLU A 28 -0.19 -3.10 -5.70
N GLY A 29 0.18 -1.90 -5.32
CA GLY A 29 1.53 -1.62 -4.91
C GLY A 29 1.68 -0.25 -4.30
N LEU A 30 2.61 -0.15 -3.37
CA LEU A 30 3.02 1.11 -2.75
C LEU A 30 4.54 1.13 -2.78
N PHE A 31 5.10 2.09 -3.46
CA PHE A 31 6.53 2.19 -3.66
C PHE A 31 7.06 3.56 -3.26
N VAL A 32 8.15 3.59 -2.51
CA VAL A 32 8.84 4.82 -2.15
C VAL A 32 10.31 4.66 -2.50
N ASP A 33 10.88 5.65 -3.18
CA ASP A 33 12.29 5.64 -3.54
C ASP A 33 13.13 5.47 -2.26
N ARG A 34 14.16 4.66 -2.36
CA ARG A 34 15.05 4.38 -1.23
C ARG A 34 15.59 5.68 -0.60
N ALA A 35 15.97 6.65 -1.43
CA ALA A 35 16.51 7.92 -0.96
C ALA A 35 15.47 8.76 -0.21
N ALA A 36 14.20 8.48 -0.40
CA ALA A 36 13.10 9.23 0.20
C ALA A 36 12.39 8.48 1.34
N ARG A 37 12.90 7.32 1.73
CA ARG A 37 12.31 6.54 2.83
C ARG A 37 12.46 7.28 4.16
N ASN A 38 11.51 7.04 5.05
CA ASN A 38 11.44 7.66 6.38
C ASN A 38 11.10 9.16 6.34
N MET A 39 10.61 9.66 5.19
CA MET A 39 10.15 11.04 5.04
C MET A 39 8.63 11.16 5.07
N GLY A 40 7.92 10.08 5.42
CA GLY A 40 6.47 10.10 5.52
C GLY A 40 5.75 10.01 4.18
N ILE A 41 6.44 9.71 3.09
CA ILE A 41 5.85 9.68 1.74
C ILE A 41 4.87 8.52 1.59
N GLY A 42 5.22 7.34 2.14
CA GLY A 42 4.30 6.20 2.12
C GLY A 42 2.99 6.50 2.84
N LYS A 43 3.08 7.18 3.98
CA LYS A 43 1.90 7.61 4.72
C LYS A 43 1.09 8.63 3.93
N GLU A 44 1.73 9.61 3.29
CA GLU A 44 1.02 10.60 2.48
C GLU A 44 0.27 9.97 1.31
N LEU A 45 0.92 9.03 0.62
CA LEU A 45 0.28 8.30 -0.48
C LEU A 45 -0.91 7.49 0.01
N LEU A 46 -0.74 6.81 1.14
CA LEU A 46 -1.80 6.00 1.72
C LEU A 46 -2.96 6.87 2.20
N ASP A 47 -2.66 8.00 2.83
CA ASP A 47 -3.69 8.94 3.28
C ASP A 47 -4.47 9.51 2.09
N PHE A 48 -3.81 9.77 0.99
CA PHE A 48 -4.47 10.21 -0.24
C PHE A 48 -5.45 9.15 -0.74
N ALA A 49 -5.03 7.90 -0.76
CA ALA A 49 -5.91 6.79 -1.15
C ALA A 49 -7.09 6.66 -0.20
N LYS A 50 -6.87 6.81 1.10
CA LYS A 50 -7.93 6.76 2.11
C LYS A 50 -8.97 7.87 1.92
N ASN A 51 -8.52 9.06 1.51
CA ASN A 51 -9.43 10.18 1.26
C ASN A 51 -10.32 9.96 0.05
N ASN A 52 -9.93 9.08 -0.85
CA ASN A 52 -10.65 8.83 -2.10
C ASN A 52 -11.42 7.52 -2.10
N HIS A 53 -11.38 6.75 -1.02
CA HIS A 53 -12.02 5.44 -0.93
C HIS A 53 -12.60 5.23 0.46
N ALA A 54 -13.76 4.58 0.53
CA ALA A 54 -14.38 4.22 1.80
C ALA A 54 -13.71 2.99 2.42
N ARG A 55 -13.06 2.18 1.61
CA ARG A 55 -12.42 0.95 2.02
C ARG A 55 -11.20 0.70 1.13
N LEU A 56 -10.14 0.16 1.72
CA LEU A 56 -8.95 -0.26 0.99
C LEU A 56 -8.56 -1.66 1.43
N THR A 57 -8.08 -2.46 0.48
CA THR A 57 -7.54 -3.81 0.76
C THR A 57 -6.15 -3.92 0.15
N LEU A 58 -5.37 -4.87 0.66
CA LEU A 58 -4.05 -5.18 0.11
C LEU A 58 -3.62 -6.58 0.52
N ASN A 59 -2.65 -7.12 -0.23
CA ASN A 59 -1.94 -8.31 0.19
C ASN A 59 -0.50 -7.94 0.52
N VAL A 60 0.06 -8.56 1.53
CA VAL A 60 1.44 -8.32 1.95
C VAL A 60 2.05 -9.63 2.43
N TYR A 61 3.27 -9.93 1.99
CA TYR A 61 3.96 -11.14 2.43
C TYR A 61 4.25 -11.06 3.93
N ILE A 62 4.00 -12.16 4.63
CA ILE A 62 4.20 -12.23 6.09
C ILE A 62 5.67 -11.99 6.43
N LYS A 63 6.58 -12.49 5.60
CA LYS A 63 8.02 -12.30 5.82
C LYS A 63 8.46 -10.84 5.72
N ASN A 64 7.66 -10.00 5.06
CA ASN A 64 7.94 -8.56 4.99
C ASN A 64 7.39 -7.88 6.25
N SER A 65 8.04 -8.14 7.38
CA SER A 65 7.56 -7.67 8.68
C SER A 65 7.51 -6.15 8.79
N GLY A 66 8.40 -5.45 8.10
CA GLY A 66 8.40 -3.99 8.09
C GLY A 66 7.15 -3.42 7.44
N ALA A 67 6.74 -4.01 6.31
CA ALA A 67 5.53 -3.59 5.63
C ALA A 67 4.29 -3.91 6.46
N VAL A 68 4.24 -5.11 7.07
CA VAL A 68 3.11 -5.49 7.93
C VAL A 68 2.96 -4.49 9.07
N LYS A 69 4.06 -4.13 9.74
CA LYS A 69 4.04 -3.16 10.83
C LYS A 69 3.59 -1.79 10.35
N PHE A 70 4.06 -1.37 9.18
CA PHE A 70 3.66 -0.10 8.59
C PHE A 70 2.15 -0.04 8.37
N TYR A 71 1.58 -1.05 7.71
CA TYR A 71 0.14 -1.05 7.43
C TYR A 71 -0.69 -1.12 8.71
N ARG A 72 -0.24 -1.90 9.70
CA ARG A 72 -0.95 -1.96 10.98
C ARG A 72 -0.93 -0.62 11.70
N ARG A 73 0.19 0.08 11.65
CA ARG A 73 0.30 1.43 12.22
C ARG A 73 -0.62 2.40 11.49
N GLU A 74 -0.85 2.19 10.19
CA GLU A 74 -1.76 2.99 9.39
C GLU A 74 -3.20 2.48 9.45
N LEU A 75 -3.52 1.69 10.46
CA LEU A 75 -4.87 1.25 10.83
C LEU A 75 -5.47 0.20 9.90
N PHE A 76 -4.63 -0.54 9.19
CA PHE A 76 -5.07 -1.74 8.49
C PHE A 76 -5.12 -2.92 9.45
N SER A 77 -6.15 -3.76 9.30
CA SER A 77 -6.32 -4.99 10.07
C SER A 77 -6.02 -6.19 9.21
N ILE A 78 -5.53 -7.26 9.83
CA ILE A 78 -5.32 -8.53 9.15
C ILE A 78 -6.66 -9.26 9.10
N ASP A 79 -7.15 -9.53 7.88
CA ASP A 79 -8.43 -10.21 7.68
C ASP A 79 -8.25 -11.72 7.52
N SER A 80 -7.22 -12.15 6.80
CA SER A 80 -6.97 -13.56 6.56
C SER A 80 -5.52 -13.79 6.17
N ARG A 81 -5.14 -15.06 6.15
CA ARG A 81 -3.80 -15.52 5.79
C ARG A 81 -3.94 -16.53 4.66
N GLY A 82 -3.09 -16.42 3.67
CA GLY A 82 -3.13 -17.29 2.51
C GLY A 82 -1.74 -17.55 1.95
N ILE A 83 -1.70 -18.14 0.78
CA ILE A 83 -0.46 -18.46 0.08
C ILE A 83 -0.56 -17.87 -1.31
N ASP A 84 0.47 -17.12 -1.72
CA ASP A 84 0.59 -16.60 -3.08
C ASP A 84 0.93 -17.79 -3.99
N GLU A 85 0.05 -18.08 -4.94
CA GLU A 85 0.22 -19.23 -5.83
C GLU A 85 1.45 -19.14 -6.71
N GLU A 86 1.87 -17.94 -7.08
CA GLU A 86 3.02 -17.75 -7.95
C GLU A 86 4.35 -17.97 -7.24
N THR A 87 4.44 -17.56 -5.97
CA THR A 87 5.71 -17.60 -5.22
C THR A 87 5.75 -18.70 -4.17
N GLY A 88 4.60 -19.23 -3.76
CA GLY A 88 4.51 -20.16 -2.65
C GLY A 88 4.68 -19.50 -1.28
N GLU A 89 4.83 -18.19 -1.23
CA GLU A 89 5.02 -17.46 0.01
C GLU A 89 3.69 -17.17 0.69
N GLU A 90 3.68 -17.21 2.03
CA GLU A 90 2.49 -16.85 2.78
C GLU A 90 2.29 -15.34 2.82
N ASP A 91 1.04 -14.90 2.73
CA ASP A 91 0.69 -13.50 2.80
C ASP A 91 -0.51 -13.25 3.69
N TYR A 92 -0.70 -12.00 4.06
CA TYR A 92 -1.91 -11.52 4.72
C TYR A 92 -2.76 -10.74 3.74
N LEU A 93 -4.08 -10.93 3.83
CA LEU A 93 -5.03 -9.98 3.28
C LEU A 93 -5.34 -8.99 4.38
N MET A 94 -5.13 -7.71 4.12
CA MET A 94 -5.37 -6.65 5.09
C MET A 94 -6.39 -5.68 4.55
N SER A 95 -7.13 -5.03 5.43
CA SER A 95 -8.11 -4.03 5.03
C SER A 95 -8.17 -2.86 6.00
N TRP A 96 -8.63 -1.75 5.45
CA TRP A 96 -8.92 -0.52 6.17
C TRP A 96 -10.30 -0.02 5.74
N ASN A 97 -11.09 0.45 6.70
CA ASN A 97 -12.39 1.07 6.44
C ASN A 97 -12.43 2.46 7.08
N SER A 98 -13.03 3.39 6.37
CA SER A 98 -13.20 4.74 6.88
C SER A 98 -14.12 4.80 8.10
#